data_96f240e72c8d17add201dcabb859af84
#
_entry.id   96f240e72c8d17add201dcabb859af84
#
_cell.length_a   1.000
_cell.length_b   1.000
_cell.length_c   1.000
_cell.angle_alpha   90.00
_cell.angle_beta   90.00
_cell.angle_gamma   90.00
#
_symmetry.space_group_name_H-M   'P 1'
#
loop_
_entity.id
_entity.type
_entity.pdbx_description
1 polymer ?
#
loop_
_entity_poly.entity_id
_entity_poly.type
_entity_poly.pdbx_seq_one_letter_code
_entity_poly.pdbx_strand_id
1 'polypeptide(L)'
;MSAGGMLRPAGPQAEALAGVMTTTLVVCAFAFVFAMVCLAAALWWRGRRPVPTALWLWGGGLVLPVLVFGGLLLHGERQAHGLDDPSPPGALRVAVTGHLWWWSMRYEAEAGPGAPGAPGMSEVPAFATANELRVPVGRPVTLTLASEDVIHSYWVPALGGKVDLVPGRLNRLTFTASQPGVFRGPCSEYCGVQHAAMVLQVVAMPPDEFERWRRAQAGDAPEPVSRQALRGAALFQEHGCIACHAVRGTGANGPSGTARQDLAQAPPLGPDLTHVASRLWLGAGALRNRDPLGDPRTALRQWITDVQQVKPGARMPSYKHLRADEIDAMVAFLAGPPVPGGGSDRPLVAATP
;
A
#
# COMPACT_ATOMS: atom_id res chain seq x y z
N MET A 1 1.77 -0.04 -15.47
CA MET A 1 3.00 0.53 -14.87
C MET A 1 2.54 1.40 -13.72
N SER A 2 3.17 1.37 -12.53
CA SER A 2 2.76 2.21 -11.40
C SER A 2 3.03 3.68 -11.74
N ALA A 3 2.03 4.54 -11.51
CA ALA A 3 2.22 5.97 -11.63
C ALA A 3 3.11 6.45 -10.47
N GLY A 4 4.27 7.05 -10.78
CA GLY A 4 5.09 7.74 -9.80
C GLY A 4 6.09 6.89 -9.01
N GLY A 5 7.15 7.54 -8.63
CA GLY A 5 8.20 7.12 -7.71
C GLY A 5 8.63 8.33 -6.89
N MET A 6 9.70 8.24 -6.11
CA MET A 6 10.21 9.35 -5.29
C MET A 6 10.51 10.62 -6.12
N LEU A 7 10.88 10.47 -7.39
CA LEU A 7 11.12 11.60 -8.33
C LEU A 7 9.87 12.13 -9.03
N ARG A 8 8.71 11.50 -8.79
CA ARG A 8 7.41 11.92 -9.32
C ARG A 8 6.39 11.90 -8.17
N PRO A 9 6.47 12.86 -7.25
CA PRO A 9 5.57 12.93 -6.12
C PRO A 9 4.12 13.09 -6.58
N ALA A 10 3.20 12.48 -5.85
CA ALA A 10 1.77 12.52 -6.09
C ALA A 10 0.98 12.97 -4.84
N GLY A 11 1.66 13.65 -3.91
CA GLY A 11 1.08 14.22 -2.71
C GLY A 11 2.06 15.14 -1.99
N PRO A 12 1.55 16.04 -1.12
CA PRO A 12 2.35 17.09 -0.48
C PRO A 12 3.47 16.52 0.40
N GLN A 13 3.26 15.37 1.05
CA GLN A 13 4.29 14.74 1.86
C GLN A 13 5.47 14.24 1.01
N ALA A 14 5.18 13.65 -0.15
CA ALA A 14 6.21 13.23 -1.09
C ALA A 14 6.91 14.42 -1.77
N GLU A 15 6.18 15.50 -2.05
CA GLU A 15 6.74 16.76 -2.59
C GLU A 15 7.75 17.38 -1.63
N ALA A 16 7.42 17.46 -0.34
CA ALA A 16 8.32 17.98 0.67
C ALA A 16 9.62 17.15 0.76
N LEU A 17 9.49 15.81 0.78
CA LEU A 17 10.65 14.91 0.79
C LEU A 17 11.50 15.03 -0.49
N ALA A 18 10.87 15.15 -1.65
CA ALA A 18 11.56 15.38 -2.93
C ALA A 18 12.29 16.74 -2.93
N GLY A 19 11.72 17.76 -2.32
CA GLY A 19 12.34 19.08 -2.12
C GLY A 19 13.61 18.98 -1.28
N VAL A 20 13.54 18.31 -0.11
CA VAL A 20 14.73 18.09 0.75
C VAL A 20 15.81 17.32 0.01
N MET A 21 15.44 16.24 -0.69
CA MET A 21 16.37 15.43 -1.47
C MET A 21 17.05 16.26 -2.57
N THR A 22 16.28 17.02 -3.33
CA THR A 22 16.79 17.85 -4.42
C THR A 22 17.75 18.92 -3.90
N THR A 23 17.38 19.62 -2.81
CA THR A 23 18.24 20.61 -2.16
C THR A 23 19.54 19.97 -1.69
N THR A 24 19.47 18.81 -1.03
CA THR A 24 20.65 18.08 -0.57
C THR A 24 21.57 17.68 -1.73
N LEU A 25 21.01 17.14 -2.82
CA LEU A 25 21.78 16.77 -4.01
C LEU A 25 22.47 17.96 -4.64
N VAL A 26 21.81 19.11 -4.76
CA VAL A 26 22.38 20.33 -5.32
C VAL A 26 23.54 20.82 -4.43
N VAL A 27 23.34 20.89 -3.12
CA VAL A 27 24.39 21.30 -2.17
C VAL A 27 25.58 20.35 -2.22
N CYS A 28 25.36 19.04 -2.24
CA CYS A 28 26.42 18.03 -2.34
C CYS A 28 27.18 18.12 -3.67
N ALA A 29 26.47 18.32 -4.79
CA ALA A 29 27.10 18.52 -6.09
C ALA A 29 27.97 19.76 -6.11
N PHE A 30 27.47 20.87 -5.56
CA PHE A 30 28.24 22.11 -5.44
C PHE A 30 29.48 21.93 -4.58
N ALA A 31 29.34 21.29 -3.39
CA ALA A 31 30.46 21.01 -2.50
C ALA A 31 31.52 20.11 -3.18
N PHE A 32 31.06 19.09 -3.92
CA PHE A 32 31.96 18.22 -4.69
C PHE A 32 32.74 18.99 -5.76
N VAL A 33 32.06 19.79 -6.58
CA VAL A 33 32.71 20.61 -7.62
C VAL A 33 33.70 21.59 -6.99
N PHE A 34 33.30 22.26 -5.90
CA PHE A 34 34.19 23.15 -5.14
C PHE A 34 35.47 22.45 -4.65
N ALA A 35 35.29 21.25 -4.06
CA ALA A 35 36.44 20.47 -3.61
C ALA A 35 37.36 20.06 -4.77
N MET A 36 36.78 19.66 -5.92
CA MET A 36 37.56 19.34 -7.12
C MET A 36 38.33 20.54 -7.69
N VAL A 37 37.72 21.72 -7.69
CA VAL A 37 38.37 22.97 -8.11
C VAL A 37 39.52 23.32 -7.16
N CYS A 38 39.30 23.21 -5.84
CA CYS A 38 40.36 23.42 -4.85
C CYS A 38 41.54 22.44 -5.02
N LEU A 39 41.23 21.16 -5.28
CA LEU A 39 42.23 20.14 -5.56
C LEU A 39 43.03 20.46 -6.84
N ALA A 40 42.35 20.77 -7.93
CA ALA A 40 42.98 21.15 -9.19
C ALA A 40 43.88 22.39 -9.00
N ALA A 41 43.39 23.41 -8.30
CA ALA A 41 44.15 24.61 -7.98
C ALA A 41 45.41 24.30 -7.13
N ALA A 42 45.27 23.42 -6.12
CA ALA A 42 46.41 23.02 -5.27
C ALA A 42 47.49 22.26 -6.07
N LEU A 43 47.09 21.40 -7.01
CA LEU A 43 48.02 20.69 -7.89
C LEU A 43 48.71 21.63 -8.89
N TRP A 44 47.94 22.59 -9.47
CA TRP A 44 48.47 23.56 -10.45
C TRP A 44 49.46 24.55 -9.81
N TRP A 45 49.14 25.04 -8.63
CA TRP A 45 49.98 26.05 -7.93
C TRP A 45 50.97 25.42 -6.95
N ARG A 46 51.22 24.14 -7.05
CA ARG A 46 52.15 23.40 -6.18
C ARG A 46 53.50 24.16 -6.04
N GLY A 47 53.79 24.52 -4.80
CA GLY A 47 55.07 25.22 -4.46
C GLY A 47 55.12 26.73 -4.72
N ARG A 48 54.03 27.35 -5.22
CA ARG A 48 54.04 28.78 -5.57
C ARG A 48 53.61 29.73 -4.45
N ARG A 49 52.73 29.32 -3.55
CA ARG A 49 52.28 30.10 -2.38
C ARG A 49 51.87 29.20 -1.23
N PRO A 50 52.47 29.37 -0.02
CA PRO A 50 51.99 28.67 1.16
C PRO A 50 50.61 29.25 1.58
N VAL A 51 49.58 28.41 1.69
CA VAL A 51 48.30 28.80 2.28
C VAL A 51 48.37 28.54 3.79
N PRO A 52 47.89 29.45 4.66
CA PRO A 52 47.88 29.25 6.11
C PRO A 52 47.15 27.97 6.49
N THR A 53 47.82 27.04 7.16
CA THR A 53 47.25 25.75 7.59
C THR A 53 46.00 25.95 8.44
N ALA A 54 45.97 26.98 9.30
CA ALA A 54 44.83 27.32 10.12
C ALA A 54 43.57 27.64 9.29
N LEU A 55 43.69 28.30 8.13
CA LEU A 55 42.55 28.60 7.25
C LEU A 55 41.93 27.30 6.70
N TRP A 56 42.75 26.35 6.28
CA TRP A 56 42.27 25.07 5.80
C TRP A 56 41.65 24.20 6.91
N LEU A 57 42.29 24.14 8.09
CA LEU A 57 41.80 23.34 9.20
C LEU A 57 40.51 23.91 9.80
N TRP A 58 40.49 25.20 10.14
CA TRP A 58 39.35 25.81 10.79
C TRP A 58 38.27 26.25 9.79
N GLY A 59 38.66 26.90 8.69
CA GLY A 59 37.68 27.37 7.68
C GLY A 59 37.08 26.22 6.88
N GLY A 60 37.91 25.43 6.22
CA GLY A 60 37.48 24.34 5.34
C GLY A 60 37.09 23.08 6.10
N GLY A 61 37.81 22.72 7.19
CA GLY A 61 37.58 21.47 7.91
C GLY A 61 36.51 21.54 9.02
N LEU A 62 36.23 22.73 9.57
CA LEU A 62 35.25 22.87 10.65
C LEU A 62 34.10 23.81 10.27
N VAL A 63 34.39 25.07 9.97
CA VAL A 63 33.34 26.10 9.80
C VAL A 63 32.45 25.78 8.60
N LEU A 64 33.03 25.46 7.44
CA LEU A 64 32.27 25.14 6.24
C LEU A 64 31.35 23.92 6.40
N PRO A 65 31.82 22.75 6.88
CA PRO A 65 30.93 21.61 7.14
C PRO A 65 29.83 21.92 8.15
N VAL A 66 30.14 22.63 9.26
CA VAL A 66 29.13 22.99 10.26
C VAL A 66 28.04 23.86 9.66
N LEU A 67 28.39 24.85 8.82
CA LEU A 67 27.39 25.72 8.16
C LEU A 67 26.56 24.95 7.14
N VAL A 68 27.19 24.08 6.33
CA VAL A 68 26.47 23.30 5.30
C VAL A 68 25.54 22.28 5.96
N PHE A 69 26.02 21.45 6.86
CA PHE A 69 25.19 20.44 7.54
C PHE A 69 24.15 21.06 8.47
N GLY A 70 24.49 22.13 9.19
CA GLY A 70 23.55 22.89 10.00
C GLY A 70 22.45 23.51 9.16
N GLY A 71 22.78 24.08 8.02
CA GLY A 71 21.81 24.64 7.07
C GLY A 71 20.88 23.57 6.49
N LEU A 72 21.42 22.41 6.08
CA LEU A 72 20.61 21.28 5.58
C LEU A 72 19.72 20.69 6.69
N LEU A 73 20.21 20.57 7.91
CA LEU A 73 19.40 20.12 9.05
C LEU A 73 18.23 21.06 9.30
N LEU A 74 18.48 22.37 9.41
CA LEU A 74 17.43 23.35 9.60
C LEU A 74 16.43 23.40 8.45
N HIS A 75 16.88 23.18 7.20
CA HIS A 75 15.99 23.07 6.06
C HIS A 75 15.12 21.82 6.17
N GLY A 76 15.69 20.65 6.49
CA GLY A 76 14.94 19.40 6.68
C GLY A 76 13.89 19.50 7.78
N GLU A 77 14.25 20.04 8.94
CA GLU A 77 13.34 20.27 10.07
C GLU A 77 12.15 21.17 9.69
N ARG A 78 12.40 22.25 8.96
CA ARG A 78 11.33 23.15 8.50
C ARG A 78 10.35 22.45 7.56
N GLN A 79 10.86 21.56 6.69
CA GLN A 79 10.00 20.78 5.79
C GLN A 79 9.22 19.69 6.53
N ALA A 80 9.80 19.11 7.57
CA ALA A 80 9.17 18.06 8.38
C ALA A 80 8.01 18.61 9.24
N HIS A 81 8.16 19.79 9.83
CA HIS A 81 7.18 20.37 10.78
C HIS A 81 5.76 20.51 10.22
N GLY A 82 5.56 20.58 8.90
CA GLY A 82 4.22 20.65 8.30
C GLY A 82 3.59 19.29 7.99
N LEU A 83 4.33 18.20 8.22
CA LEU A 83 3.92 16.84 7.82
C LEU A 83 3.37 16.01 8.99
N ASP A 84 3.52 16.48 10.22
CA ASP A 84 3.33 15.71 11.46
C ASP A 84 1.91 15.81 12.07
N ASP A 85 0.87 16.25 11.32
CA ASP A 85 -0.47 16.13 11.87
C ASP A 85 -0.91 14.65 11.90
N PRO A 86 -0.92 14.02 13.07
CA PRO A 86 -1.13 12.58 13.19
C PRO A 86 -2.56 12.14 12.83
N SER A 87 -3.52 13.08 12.77
CA SER A 87 -4.90 12.78 12.40
C SER A 87 -5.72 14.07 12.16
N PRO A 88 -5.58 14.70 10.98
CA PRO A 88 -6.33 15.91 10.68
C PRO A 88 -7.84 15.65 10.68
N PRO A 89 -8.66 16.66 11.01
CA PRO A 89 -10.11 16.51 10.97
C PRO A 89 -10.60 16.06 9.59
N GLY A 90 -11.54 15.10 9.57
CA GLY A 90 -12.11 14.58 8.33
C GLY A 90 -11.20 13.60 7.56
N ALA A 91 -10.05 13.19 8.11
CA ALA A 91 -9.22 12.18 7.51
C ALA A 91 -9.94 10.83 7.39
N LEU A 92 -9.73 10.14 6.27
CA LEU A 92 -10.09 8.74 6.14
C LEU A 92 -9.19 7.90 7.05
N ARG A 93 -9.77 7.05 7.89
CA ARG A 93 -9.01 6.20 8.81
C ARG A 93 -8.99 4.77 8.34
N VAL A 94 -7.79 4.20 8.24
CA VAL A 94 -7.58 2.81 7.84
C VAL A 94 -6.51 2.18 8.73
N ALA A 95 -6.82 1.05 9.37
CA ALA A 95 -5.82 0.21 10.00
C ALA A 95 -5.17 -0.69 8.95
N VAL A 96 -3.84 -0.70 8.90
CA VAL A 96 -3.04 -1.55 8.03
C VAL A 96 -2.17 -2.45 8.89
N THR A 97 -2.33 -3.75 8.73
CA THR A 97 -1.54 -4.73 9.47
C THR A 97 -0.70 -5.56 8.50
N GLY A 98 0.59 -5.67 8.80
CA GLY A 98 1.51 -6.54 8.08
C GLY A 98 1.43 -7.97 8.57
N HIS A 99 1.42 -8.93 7.65
CA HIS A 99 1.50 -10.37 7.88
C HIS A 99 2.54 -10.98 6.93
N LEU A 100 3.03 -12.16 7.17
CA LEU A 100 3.90 -12.93 6.27
C LEU A 100 3.10 -13.52 5.09
N TRP A 101 3.13 -13.02 3.92
CA TRP A 101 3.73 -11.82 3.30
C TRP A 101 2.61 -11.11 2.54
N TRP A 102 1.67 -10.52 3.28
CA TRP A 102 0.51 -9.83 2.77
C TRP A 102 0.07 -8.72 3.72
N TRP A 103 -0.83 -7.83 3.26
CA TRP A 103 -1.32 -6.69 4.00
C TRP A 103 -2.82 -6.82 4.24
N SER A 104 -3.29 -6.73 5.48
CA SER A 104 -4.70 -6.50 5.76
C SER A 104 -4.96 -5.01 5.89
N MET A 105 -6.11 -4.56 5.38
CA MET A 105 -6.60 -3.19 5.50
C MET A 105 -8.00 -3.23 6.09
N ARG A 106 -8.22 -2.47 7.16
CA ARG A 106 -9.53 -2.30 7.76
C ARG A 106 -9.92 -0.84 7.72
N TYR A 107 -10.96 -0.52 6.98
CA TYR A 107 -11.57 0.79 6.95
C TYR A 107 -12.46 0.95 8.16
N GLU A 108 -12.34 2.07 8.89
CA GLU A 108 -13.21 2.38 10.01
C GLU A 108 -14.60 2.76 9.51
N ALA A 109 -15.60 2.54 10.39
CA ALA A 109 -16.95 3.01 10.13
C ALA A 109 -16.96 4.54 10.04
N GLU A 110 -17.73 5.07 9.10
CA GLU A 110 -17.75 6.50 8.84
C GLU A 110 -19.16 6.96 8.49
N ALA A 111 -19.61 8.05 9.12
CA ALA A 111 -20.83 8.71 8.70
C ALA A 111 -20.70 9.17 7.23
N GLY A 112 -21.75 9.01 6.45
CA GLY A 112 -21.76 9.48 5.07
C GLY A 112 -21.50 10.99 4.98
N PRO A 113 -21.26 11.57 3.78
CA PRO A 113 -21.02 13.00 3.62
C PRO A 113 -22.26 13.82 4.05
N GLY A 114 -22.13 14.57 5.15
CA GLY A 114 -23.17 15.39 5.76
C GLY A 114 -22.88 15.64 7.23
N ALA A 115 -23.64 16.52 7.88
CA ALA A 115 -23.47 16.78 9.30
C ALA A 115 -23.83 15.53 10.13
N PRO A 116 -23.10 15.20 11.21
CA PRO A 116 -23.45 14.13 12.13
C PRO A 116 -24.90 14.28 12.61
N GLY A 117 -25.72 13.24 12.41
CA GLY A 117 -27.12 13.23 12.85
C GLY A 117 -28.15 13.68 11.83
N ALA A 118 -27.78 13.96 10.57
CA ALA A 118 -28.75 14.28 9.54
C ALA A 118 -29.63 13.05 9.20
N PRO A 119 -30.98 13.17 9.17
CA PRO A 119 -31.87 12.08 8.85
C PRO A 119 -31.63 11.56 7.42
N GLY A 120 -31.48 10.23 7.24
CA GLY A 120 -31.36 9.58 5.93
C GLY A 120 -29.94 9.27 5.49
N MET A 121 -28.93 9.47 6.32
CA MET A 121 -27.54 9.12 6.00
C MET A 121 -27.17 7.76 6.61
N SER A 122 -27.05 6.76 5.76
CA SER A 122 -26.53 5.45 6.18
C SER A 122 -25.04 5.55 6.46
N GLU A 123 -24.66 5.24 7.70
CA GLU A 123 -23.29 5.00 8.06
C GLU A 123 -22.74 3.86 7.21
N VAL A 124 -21.56 4.06 6.60
CA VAL A 124 -20.85 2.97 5.95
C VAL A 124 -20.14 2.16 7.03
N PRO A 125 -20.53 0.89 7.24
CA PRO A 125 -19.93 0.08 8.28
C PRO A 125 -18.44 -0.18 8.01
N ALA A 126 -17.71 -0.50 9.07
CA ALA A 126 -16.32 -0.94 8.93
C ALA A 126 -16.24 -2.23 8.12
N PHE A 127 -15.22 -2.33 7.26
CA PHE A 127 -14.96 -3.53 6.47
C PHE A 127 -13.47 -3.80 6.31
N ALA A 128 -13.14 -5.06 6.01
CA ALA A 128 -11.78 -5.49 5.74
C ALA A 128 -11.56 -5.78 4.24
N THR A 129 -10.34 -5.51 3.79
CA THR A 129 -9.83 -5.92 2.48
C THR A 129 -8.34 -6.26 2.59
N ALA A 130 -7.66 -6.58 1.48
CA ALA A 130 -6.26 -6.96 1.53
C ALA A 130 -5.46 -6.51 0.31
N ASN A 131 -4.18 -6.14 0.55
CA ASN A 131 -3.15 -5.85 -0.45
C ASN A 131 -3.40 -4.63 -1.35
N GLU A 132 -4.60 -4.05 -1.32
CA GLU A 132 -4.99 -2.91 -2.14
C GLU A 132 -5.70 -1.88 -1.28
N LEU A 133 -5.04 -0.74 -1.05
CA LEU A 133 -5.57 0.39 -0.29
C LEU A 133 -6.16 1.41 -1.27
N ARG A 134 -7.48 1.56 -1.29
CA ARG A 134 -8.15 2.59 -2.11
C ARG A 134 -8.42 3.83 -1.29
N VAL A 135 -8.14 4.98 -1.86
CA VAL A 135 -8.24 6.28 -1.18
C VAL A 135 -8.82 7.35 -2.10
N PRO A 136 -9.56 8.32 -1.56
CA PRO A 136 -10.03 9.46 -2.34
C PRO A 136 -8.90 10.46 -2.58
N VAL A 137 -8.87 11.06 -3.76
CA VAL A 137 -7.97 12.18 -4.08
C VAL A 137 -8.36 13.41 -3.26
N GLY A 138 -7.37 14.17 -2.79
CA GLY A 138 -7.55 15.44 -2.10
C GLY A 138 -7.95 15.34 -0.62
N ARG A 139 -8.26 14.14 -0.13
CA ARG A 139 -8.63 13.91 1.28
C ARG A 139 -7.46 13.31 2.06
N PRO A 140 -7.12 13.82 3.25
CA PRO A 140 -6.14 13.19 4.11
C PRO A 140 -6.53 11.76 4.48
N VAL A 141 -5.54 10.87 4.52
CA VAL A 141 -5.68 9.47 4.91
C VAL A 141 -4.75 9.19 6.07
N THR A 142 -5.30 8.81 7.20
CA THR A 142 -4.52 8.42 8.38
C THR A 142 -4.51 6.89 8.50
N LEU A 143 -3.32 6.33 8.43
CA LEU A 143 -3.08 4.91 8.65
C LEU A 143 -2.68 4.65 10.10
N THR A 144 -3.30 3.66 10.72
CA THR A 144 -2.80 3.02 11.94
C THR A 144 -2.06 1.76 11.51
N LEU A 145 -0.77 1.66 11.81
CA LEU A 145 0.14 0.64 11.30
C LEU A 145 0.53 -0.32 12.41
N ALA A 146 0.31 -1.63 12.19
CA ALA A 146 0.62 -2.71 13.11
C ALA A 146 1.24 -3.90 12.38
N SER A 147 1.90 -4.79 13.11
CA SER A 147 2.38 -6.08 12.59
C SER A 147 1.96 -7.20 13.52
N GLU A 148 1.58 -8.35 12.93
CA GLU A 148 1.19 -9.56 13.63
C GLU A 148 2.34 -10.56 13.83
N ASP A 149 3.43 -10.39 13.12
CA ASP A 149 4.51 -11.38 13.14
C ASP A 149 5.90 -10.75 13.24
N VAL A 150 6.49 -10.32 12.15
CA VAL A 150 7.82 -9.69 12.10
C VAL A 150 7.69 -8.20 11.78
N ILE A 151 8.79 -7.47 11.83
CA ILE A 151 8.78 -6.08 11.39
C ILE A 151 8.56 -6.04 9.88
N HIS A 152 7.63 -5.19 9.45
CA HIS A 152 7.42 -4.78 8.06
C HIS A 152 7.58 -3.27 7.96
N SER A 153 7.59 -2.70 6.77
CA SER A 153 7.55 -1.25 6.61
C SER A 153 6.61 -0.84 5.48
N TYR A 154 5.70 0.06 5.80
CA TYR A 154 4.84 0.71 4.81
C TYR A 154 5.63 1.82 4.14
N TRP A 155 5.72 1.77 2.81
CA TRP A 155 6.32 2.82 2.02
C TRP A 155 5.70 2.89 0.63
N VAL A 156 5.12 4.03 0.29
CA VAL A 156 4.65 4.36 -1.05
C VAL A 156 5.39 5.62 -1.49
N PRO A 157 6.51 5.48 -2.21
CA PRO A 157 7.45 6.59 -2.47
C PRO A 157 6.82 7.82 -3.10
N ALA A 158 5.78 7.64 -3.92
CA ALA A 158 5.06 8.74 -4.55
C ALA A 158 4.12 9.51 -3.62
N LEU A 159 3.78 8.96 -2.45
CA LEU A 159 2.79 9.54 -1.53
C LEU A 159 3.41 10.02 -0.21
N GLY A 160 4.56 9.51 0.19
CA GLY A 160 5.18 9.94 1.43
C GLY A 160 6.37 9.10 1.88
N GLY A 161 6.78 9.34 3.12
CA GLY A 161 7.87 8.65 3.78
C GLY A 161 7.55 7.21 4.18
N LYS A 162 8.56 6.54 4.74
CA LYS A 162 8.49 5.17 5.25
C LYS A 162 8.15 5.17 6.74
N VAL A 163 7.28 4.23 7.17
CA VAL A 163 7.00 3.96 8.59
C VAL A 163 6.97 2.47 8.84
N ASP A 164 7.68 2.04 9.87
CA ASP A 164 7.78 0.63 10.24
C ASP A 164 6.55 0.15 11.00
N LEU A 165 6.15 -1.09 10.71
CA LEU A 165 5.14 -1.83 11.43
C LEU A 165 5.86 -2.79 12.39
N VAL A 166 5.86 -2.44 13.67
CA VAL A 166 6.60 -3.18 14.71
C VAL A 166 5.62 -4.00 15.55
N PRO A 167 5.84 -5.30 15.74
CA PRO A 167 5.00 -6.12 16.61
C PRO A 167 4.83 -5.49 18.00
N GLY A 168 3.59 -5.44 18.48
CA GLY A 168 3.25 -4.87 19.77
C GLY A 168 3.24 -3.33 19.84
N ARG A 169 3.44 -2.64 18.70
CA ARG A 169 3.38 -1.17 18.61
C ARG A 169 2.37 -0.72 17.56
N LEU A 170 1.72 0.42 17.82
CA LEU A 170 0.88 1.11 16.86
C LEU A 170 1.60 2.37 16.40
N ASN A 171 1.99 2.39 15.14
CA ASN A 171 2.52 3.59 14.50
C ASN A 171 1.44 4.27 13.66
N ARG A 172 1.65 5.53 13.30
CA ARG A 172 0.72 6.30 12.47
C ARG A 172 1.45 6.96 11.31
N LEU A 173 0.76 7.08 10.21
CA LEU A 173 1.19 7.81 9.03
C LEU A 173 -0.02 8.52 8.42
N THR A 174 0.13 9.81 8.11
CA THR A 174 -0.87 10.55 7.35
C THR A 174 -0.30 10.98 6.01
N PHE A 175 -1.08 10.79 4.94
CA PHE A 175 -0.73 11.26 3.61
C PHE A 175 -1.97 11.73 2.85
N THR A 176 -1.76 12.48 1.77
CA THR A 176 -2.83 12.89 0.86
C THR A 176 -2.39 12.59 -0.58
N ALA A 177 -3.22 11.89 -1.34
CA ALA A 177 -3.00 11.72 -2.78
C ALA A 177 -3.55 12.95 -3.52
N SER A 178 -2.72 13.64 -4.29
CA SER A 178 -3.10 14.85 -5.04
C SER A 178 -3.69 14.56 -6.42
N GLN A 179 -3.51 13.35 -6.94
CA GLN A 179 -3.95 12.95 -8.27
C GLN A 179 -4.39 11.47 -8.31
N PRO A 180 -5.32 11.11 -9.21
CA PRO A 180 -5.70 9.71 -9.39
C PRO A 180 -4.52 8.88 -9.92
N GLY A 181 -4.48 7.61 -9.52
CA GLY A 181 -3.47 6.68 -10.01
C GLY A 181 -3.32 5.45 -9.15
N VAL A 182 -2.48 4.52 -9.62
CA VAL A 182 -2.11 3.30 -8.90
C VAL A 182 -0.64 3.42 -8.50
N PHE A 183 -0.39 3.52 -7.21
CA PHE A 183 0.93 3.72 -6.63
C PHE A 183 1.41 2.45 -5.96
N ARG A 184 2.59 2.00 -6.35
CA ARG A 184 3.18 0.76 -5.82
C ARG A 184 3.92 1.05 -4.51
N GLY A 185 3.63 0.26 -3.45
CA GLY A 185 4.31 0.25 -2.16
C GLY A 185 4.96 -1.11 -1.90
N PRO A 186 6.27 -1.27 -2.11
CA PRO A 186 6.99 -2.46 -1.66
C PRO A 186 7.10 -2.44 -0.13
N CYS A 187 7.11 -3.62 0.50
CA CYS A 187 7.57 -3.74 1.88
C CYS A 187 9.02 -3.25 1.95
N SER A 188 9.32 -2.35 2.88
CA SER A 188 10.62 -1.68 2.95
C SER A 188 11.42 -2.03 4.20
N GLU A 189 11.06 -3.16 4.87
CA GLU A 189 11.84 -3.79 5.92
C GLU A 189 11.88 -5.30 5.68
N TYR A 190 13.07 -5.90 5.78
CA TYR A 190 13.24 -7.32 5.46
C TYR A 190 12.39 -8.20 6.39
N CYS A 191 11.46 -8.93 5.80
CA CYS A 191 10.46 -9.75 6.51
C CYS A 191 10.49 -11.22 6.12
N GLY A 192 11.56 -11.71 5.50
CA GLY A 192 11.75 -13.13 5.14
C GLY A 192 11.73 -13.39 3.64
N VAL A 193 11.55 -14.65 3.26
CA VAL A 193 11.79 -15.16 1.89
C VAL A 193 10.94 -14.50 0.79
N GLN A 194 9.75 -14.00 1.13
CA GLN A 194 8.87 -13.31 0.18
C GLN A 194 8.84 -11.79 0.36
N HIS A 195 9.85 -11.24 1.04
CA HIS A 195 9.96 -9.80 1.23
C HIS A 195 9.85 -9.00 -0.09
N ALA A 196 10.57 -9.38 -1.12
CA ALA A 196 10.54 -8.72 -2.42
C ALA A 196 9.18 -8.85 -3.14
N ALA A 197 8.39 -9.87 -2.81
CA ALA A 197 7.05 -10.12 -3.36
C ALA A 197 5.93 -9.70 -2.39
N MET A 198 6.23 -8.89 -1.38
CA MET A 198 5.25 -8.29 -0.48
C MET A 198 5.00 -6.83 -0.87
N VAL A 199 4.06 -6.64 -1.79
CA VAL A 199 3.71 -5.33 -2.35
C VAL A 199 2.28 -4.99 -1.99
N LEU A 200 2.04 -3.75 -1.61
CA LEU A 200 0.69 -3.19 -1.61
C LEU A 200 0.51 -2.23 -2.80
N GLN A 201 -0.73 -2.03 -3.20
CA GLN A 201 -1.10 -1.00 -4.17
C GLN A 201 -1.95 0.05 -3.46
N VAL A 202 -1.61 1.33 -3.62
CA VAL A 202 -2.52 2.42 -3.27
C VAL A 202 -3.20 2.89 -4.54
N VAL A 203 -4.53 2.80 -4.56
CA VAL A 203 -5.36 3.24 -5.68
C VAL A 203 -6.05 4.53 -5.27
N ALA A 204 -5.51 5.66 -5.72
CA ALA A 204 -6.13 6.96 -5.55
C ALA A 204 -7.16 7.18 -6.65
N MET A 205 -8.37 7.57 -6.28
CA MET A 205 -9.50 7.69 -7.21
C MET A 205 -10.33 8.93 -6.90
N PRO A 206 -11.12 9.43 -7.87
CA PRO A 206 -12.04 10.52 -7.63
C PRO A 206 -12.95 10.26 -6.42
N PRO A 207 -13.30 11.27 -5.60
CA PRO A 207 -14.07 11.10 -4.38
C PRO A 207 -15.39 10.35 -4.58
N ASP A 208 -16.13 10.65 -5.65
CA ASP A 208 -17.42 9.98 -5.93
C ASP A 208 -17.25 8.49 -6.29
N GLU A 209 -16.16 8.15 -7.00
CA GLU A 209 -15.84 6.77 -7.32
C GLU A 209 -15.40 6.01 -6.06
N PHE A 210 -14.61 6.66 -5.21
CA PHE A 210 -14.23 6.10 -3.92
C PHE A 210 -15.45 5.79 -3.06
N GLU A 211 -16.43 6.69 -2.94
CA GLU A 211 -17.62 6.48 -2.15
C GLU A 211 -18.50 5.35 -2.69
N ARG A 212 -18.63 5.24 -4.02
CA ARG A 212 -19.33 4.08 -4.65
C ARG A 212 -18.62 2.77 -4.34
N TRP A 213 -17.29 2.75 -4.52
CA TRP A 213 -16.47 1.59 -4.20
C TRP A 213 -16.56 1.22 -2.71
N ARG A 214 -16.43 2.19 -1.81
CA ARG A 214 -16.48 1.99 -0.35
C ARG A 214 -17.79 1.33 0.09
N ARG A 215 -18.91 1.83 -0.40
CA ARG A 215 -20.24 1.25 -0.13
C ARG A 215 -20.36 -0.17 -0.67
N ALA A 216 -19.89 -0.42 -1.87
CA ALA A 216 -19.90 -1.76 -2.47
C ALA A 216 -19.02 -2.73 -1.67
N GLN A 217 -17.82 -2.30 -1.20
CA GLN A 217 -16.92 -3.14 -0.41
C GLN A 217 -17.43 -3.41 1.01
N ALA A 218 -18.19 -2.50 1.59
CA ALA A 218 -18.81 -2.68 2.91
C ALA A 218 -19.99 -3.69 2.87
N GLY A 219 -20.58 -3.91 1.71
CA GLY A 219 -21.64 -4.89 1.52
C GLY A 219 -21.13 -6.33 1.50
N ASP A 220 -22.09 -7.26 1.53
CA ASP A 220 -21.84 -8.69 1.41
C ASP A 220 -21.43 -9.09 -0.01
N ALA A 221 -20.82 -10.26 -0.16
CA ALA A 221 -20.57 -10.84 -1.46
C ALA A 221 -21.88 -11.10 -2.21
N PRO A 222 -21.88 -10.99 -3.56
CA PRO A 222 -23.04 -11.41 -4.34
C PRO A 222 -23.40 -12.87 -4.04
N GLU A 223 -24.70 -13.16 -3.90
CA GLU A 223 -25.16 -14.53 -3.71
C GLU A 223 -24.77 -15.42 -4.90
N PRO A 224 -24.28 -16.64 -4.64
CA PRO A 224 -23.96 -17.59 -5.69
C PRO A 224 -25.24 -18.13 -6.32
N VAL A 225 -25.58 -17.68 -7.54
CA VAL A 225 -26.83 -18.06 -8.24
C VAL A 225 -26.64 -19.20 -9.22
N SER A 226 -25.43 -19.45 -9.73
CA SER A 226 -25.19 -20.56 -10.65
C SER A 226 -24.96 -21.87 -9.90
N ARG A 227 -25.36 -22.99 -10.49
CA ARG A 227 -25.09 -24.33 -9.93
C ARG A 227 -23.60 -24.54 -9.64
N GLN A 228 -22.74 -24.04 -10.53
CA GLN A 228 -21.30 -24.11 -10.36
C GLN A 228 -20.81 -23.29 -9.16
N ALA A 229 -21.29 -22.05 -8.98
CA ALA A 229 -20.91 -21.19 -7.85
C ALA A 229 -21.45 -21.72 -6.51
N LEU A 230 -22.66 -22.28 -6.48
CA LEU A 230 -23.21 -22.96 -5.30
C LEU A 230 -22.36 -24.16 -4.89
N ARG A 231 -21.95 -25.00 -5.86
CA ARG A 231 -21.00 -26.09 -5.60
C ARG A 231 -19.66 -25.57 -5.11
N GLY A 232 -19.17 -24.46 -5.68
CA GLY A 232 -17.93 -23.82 -5.24
C GLY A 232 -17.98 -23.33 -3.81
N ALA A 233 -19.11 -22.78 -3.35
CA ALA A 233 -19.30 -22.37 -1.96
C ALA A 233 -19.25 -23.58 -1.00
N ALA A 234 -19.86 -24.71 -1.39
CA ALA A 234 -19.79 -25.95 -0.61
C ALA A 234 -18.34 -26.50 -0.53
N LEU A 235 -17.62 -26.56 -1.67
CA LEU A 235 -16.22 -26.99 -1.73
C LEU A 235 -15.29 -26.08 -0.92
N PHE A 236 -15.55 -24.76 -0.90
CA PHE A 236 -14.80 -23.80 -0.12
C PHE A 236 -14.86 -24.12 1.40
N GLN A 237 -15.99 -24.61 1.88
CA GLN A 237 -16.15 -25.09 3.25
C GLN A 237 -15.51 -26.47 3.44
N GLU A 238 -15.81 -27.42 2.54
CA GLU A 238 -15.33 -28.81 2.60
C GLU A 238 -13.81 -28.91 2.63
N HIS A 239 -13.11 -28.12 1.80
CA HIS A 239 -11.64 -28.07 1.77
C HIS A 239 -11.03 -27.15 2.82
N GLY A 240 -11.82 -26.65 3.79
CA GLY A 240 -11.33 -25.92 4.95
C GLY A 240 -10.83 -24.50 4.63
N CYS A 241 -11.16 -23.92 3.49
CA CYS A 241 -10.73 -22.55 3.13
C CYS A 241 -11.24 -21.51 4.14
N ILE A 242 -12.41 -21.77 4.74
CA ILE A 242 -13.01 -20.93 5.79
C ILE A 242 -12.18 -20.86 7.08
N ALA A 243 -11.24 -21.79 7.31
CA ALA A 243 -10.36 -21.74 8.48
C ALA A 243 -9.42 -20.52 8.46
N CYS A 244 -9.13 -19.97 7.25
CA CYS A 244 -8.24 -18.85 7.06
C CYS A 244 -8.93 -17.64 6.40
N HIS A 245 -9.95 -17.89 5.57
CA HIS A 245 -10.61 -16.87 4.75
C HIS A 245 -12.07 -16.67 5.11
N ALA A 246 -12.58 -15.48 4.89
CA ALA A 246 -13.98 -15.16 4.96
C ALA A 246 -14.51 -14.65 3.64
N VAL A 247 -15.79 -14.96 3.37
CA VAL A 247 -16.62 -14.38 2.31
C VAL A 247 -17.94 -13.97 2.95
N ARG A 248 -18.11 -12.69 3.25
CA ARG A 248 -19.28 -12.17 3.96
C ARG A 248 -20.57 -12.43 3.17
N GLY A 249 -21.67 -12.68 3.88
CA GLY A 249 -22.98 -12.92 3.29
C GLY A 249 -23.23 -14.35 2.78
N THR A 250 -22.22 -15.23 2.78
CA THR A 250 -22.33 -16.57 2.18
C THR A 250 -22.28 -17.71 3.19
N GLY A 251 -22.32 -17.41 4.49
CA GLY A 251 -22.11 -18.43 5.55
C GLY A 251 -20.65 -18.91 5.69
N ALA A 252 -19.78 -18.55 4.74
CA ALA A 252 -18.35 -18.82 4.81
C ALA A 252 -17.65 -17.77 5.68
N ASN A 253 -18.00 -17.74 6.96
CA ASN A 253 -17.51 -16.77 7.93
C ASN A 253 -16.33 -17.38 8.72
N GLY A 254 -15.16 -17.34 8.13
CA GLY A 254 -13.90 -17.64 8.83
C GLY A 254 -13.51 -16.51 9.78
N PRO A 255 -12.36 -16.63 10.48
CA PRO A 255 -11.87 -15.63 11.44
C PRO A 255 -11.75 -14.20 10.89
N SER A 256 -11.66 -14.06 9.57
CA SER A 256 -11.59 -12.76 8.87
C SER A 256 -12.94 -12.06 8.69
N GLY A 257 -14.07 -12.76 8.88
CA GLY A 257 -15.39 -12.33 8.36
C GLY A 257 -16.27 -11.56 9.30
N THR A 258 -15.84 -11.34 10.54
CA THR A 258 -16.62 -10.48 11.43
C THR A 258 -16.17 -9.03 11.27
N ALA A 259 -16.97 -8.24 10.58
CA ALA A 259 -16.80 -6.79 10.44
C ALA A 259 -16.76 -6.04 11.79
N ARG A 260 -17.00 -6.76 12.89
CA ARG A 260 -16.99 -6.29 14.29
C ARG A 260 -15.87 -6.87 15.12
N GLN A 261 -14.81 -7.40 14.52
CA GLN A 261 -13.68 -7.82 15.35
C GLN A 261 -12.99 -6.56 15.89
N ASP A 262 -13.17 -6.33 17.17
CA ASP A 262 -12.27 -5.50 17.95
C ASP A 262 -10.84 -5.99 17.71
N LEU A 263 -9.87 -5.06 17.73
CA LEU A 263 -8.43 -5.37 17.60
C LEU A 263 -7.95 -6.44 18.63
N ALA A 264 -8.82 -6.87 19.54
CA ALA A 264 -8.58 -7.87 20.59
C ALA A 264 -8.90 -9.31 20.19
N GLN A 265 -9.48 -9.56 18.99
CA GLN A 265 -9.75 -10.93 18.53
C GLN A 265 -8.60 -11.45 17.67
N ALA A 266 -8.45 -12.77 17.61
CA ALA A 266 -7.35 -13.43 16.91
C ALA A 266 -7.17 -12.87 15.48
N PRO A 267 -5.93 -12.56 15.07
CA PRO A 267 -5.65 -12.00 13.75
C PRO A 267 -6.09 -12.96 12.64
N PRO A 268 -6.54 -12.44 11.49
CA PRO A 268 -6.94 -13.29 10.38
C PRO A 268 -5.73 -14.07 9.85
N LEU A 269 -5.88 -15.38 9.66
CA LEU A 269 -4.83 -16.23 9.11
C LEU A 269 -4.63 -16.02 7.61
N GLY A 270 -5.64 -15.49 6.91
CA GLY A 270 -5.63 -15.16 5.50
C GLY A 270 -6.52 -13.96 5.19
N PRO A 271 -6.40 -13.37 3.98
CA PRO A 271 -7.20 -12.22 3.57
C PRO A 271 -8.69 -12.51 3.49
N ASP A 272 -9.51 -11.48 3.81
CA ASP A 272 -10.94 -11.48 3.45
C ASP A 272 -11.08 -11.54 1.92
N LEU A 273 -11.89 -12.46 1.41
CA LEU A 273 -12.09 -12.72 -0.02
C LEU A 273 -13.44 -12.22 -0.55
N THR A 274 -14.22 -11.51 0.26
CA THR A 274 -15.59 -11.08 -0.08
C THR A 274 -15.72 -10.45 -1.47
N HIS A 275 -14.78 -9.60 -1.83
CA HIS A 275 -14.75 -8.94 -3.14
C HIS A 275 -13.40 -9.13 -3.85
N VAL A 276 -12.81 -10.31 -3.72
CA VAL A 276 -11.47 -10.62 -4.28
C VAL A 276 -11.40 -10.41 -5.78
N ALA A 277 -12.49 -10.66 -6.51
CA ALA A 277 -12.58 -10.46 -7.95
C ALA A 277 -12.42 -8.98 -8.39
N SER A 278 -12.68 -8.03 -7.49
CA SER A 278 -12.56 -6.60 -7.79
C SER A 278 -11.13 -6.05 -7.60
N ARG A 279 -10.23 -6.82 -7.02
CA ARG A 279 -8.84 -6.41 -6.80
C ARG A 279 -8.05 -6.39 -8.10
N LEU A 280 -7.06 -5.51 -8.19
CA LEU A 280 -6.17 -5.43 -9.34
C LEU A 280 -5.11 -6.54 -9.32
N TRP A 281 -4.72 -7.00 -8.11
CA TRP A 281 -3.66 -7.97 -7.90
C TRP A 281 -4.02 -9.00 -6.83
N LEU A 282 -3.50 -10.23 -7.02
CA LEU A 282 -3.50 -11.29 -6.01
C LEU A 282 -2.11 -11.43 -5.37
N GLY A 283 -2.07 -12.05 -4.18
CA GLY A 283 -0.83 -12.45 -3.53
C GLY A 283 0.11 -11.28 -3.17
N ALA A 284 -0.42 -10.11 -2.85
CA ALA A 284 0.39 -8.92 -2.56
C ALA A 284 1.27 -8.48 -3.75
N GLY A 285 0.67 -8.41 -4.93
CA GLY A 285 1.34 -7.97 -6.16
C GLY A 285 2.02 -9.07 -6.97
N ALA A 286 1.87 -10.35 -6.56
CA ALA A 286 2.51 -11.47 -7.24
C ALA A 286 1.85 -11.80 -8.58
N LEU A 287 0.52 -11.63 -8.70
CA LEU A 287 -0.22 -12.01 -9.89
C LEU A 287 -1.27 -10.94 -10.22
N ARG A 288 -1.36 -10.54 -11.49
CA ARG A 288 -2.47 -9.68 -11.96
C ARG A 288 -3.79 -10.45 -11.85
N ASN A 289 -4.77 -9.86 -11.21
CA ASN A 289 -6.05 -10.52 -10.97
C ASN A 289 -6.96 -10.59 -12.21
N ARG A 290 -6.76 -9.69 -13.17
CA ARG A 290 -7.58 -9.65 -14.39
C ARG A 290 -6.71 -9.90 -15.62
N ASP A 291 -7.21 -10.73 -16.51
CA ASP A 291 -6.66 -10.91 -17.85
C ASP A 291 -6.91 -9.65 -18.73
N PRO A 292 -6.41 -9.62 -19.99
CA PRO A 292 -6.67 -8.51 -20.90
C PRO A 292 -8.14 -8.23 -21.19
N LEU A 293 -9.03 -9.22 -20.97
CA LEU A 293 -10.49 -9.11 -21.15
C LEU A 293 -11.19 -8.68 -19.86
N GLY A 294 -10.44 -8.51 -18.74
CA GLY A 294 -10.98 -8.10 -17.45
C GLY A 294 -11.53 -9.25 -16.58
N ASP A 295 -11.30 -10.51 -16.96
CA ASP A 295 -11.77 -11.69 -16.21
C ASP A 295 -10.78 -12.08 -15.11
N PRO A 296 -11.20 -12.19 -13.83
CA PRO A 296 -10.35 -12.64 -12.73
C PRO A 296 -10.17 -14.16 -12.66
N ARG A 297 -10.93 -14.95 -13.41
CA ARG A 297 -11.01 -16.41 -13.26
C ARG A 297 -9.68 -17.10 -13.52
N THR A 298 -8.94 -16.66 -14.52
CA THR A 298 -7.61 -17.24 -14.86
C THR A 298 -6.62 -17.07 -13.71
N ALA A 299 -6.55 -15.89 -13.13
CA ALA A 299 -5.63 -15.61 -12.02
C ALA A 299 -6.04 -16.35 -10.74
N LEU A 300 -7.34 -16.37 -10.42
CA LEU A 300 -7.87 -17.11 -9.27
C LEU A 300 -7.62 -18.62 -9.41
N ARG A 301 -7.82 -19.19 -10.61
CA ARG A 301 -7.50 -20.59 -10.89
C ARG A 301 -6.02 -20.88 -10.64
N GLN A 302 -5.13 -20.09 -11.23
CA GLN A 302 -3.68 -20.27 -11.06
C GLN A 302 -3.28 -20.19 -9.59
N TRP A 303 -3.81 -19.21 -8.86
CA TRP A 303 -3.52 -18.99 -7.45
C TRP A 303 -3.99 -20.15 -6.57
N ILE A 304 -5.22 -20.62 -6.75
CA ILE A 304 -5.77 -21.74 -5.97
C ILE A 304 -5.04 -23.04 -6.28
N THR A 305 -4.82 -23.33 -7.57
CA THR A 305 -4.20 -24.58 -7.99
C THR A 305 -2.81 -24.75 -7.37
N ASP A 306 -1.94 -23.77 -7.53
CA ASP A 306 -0.56 -23.89 -7.02
C ASP A 306 0.03 -22.53 -6.59
N VAL A 307 -0.41 -22.05 -5.43
CA VAL A 307 0.13 -20.84 -4.83
C VAL A 307 1.63 -20.93 -4.59
N GLN A 308 2.17 -22.12 -4.33
CA GLN A 308 3.60 -22.31 -4.06
C GLN A 308 4.47 -22.09 -5.31
N GLN A 309 3.92 -22.27 -6.51
CA GLN A 309 4.60 -21.89 -7.75
C GLN A 309 4.61 -20.37 -7.95
N VAL A 310 3.55 -19.68 -7.56
CA VAL A 310 3.42 -18.22 -7.72
C VAL A 310 4.14 -17.47 -6.60
N LYS A 311 4.03 -17.95 -5.38
CA LYS A 311 4.59 -17.34 -4.16
C LYS A 311 5.11 -18.39 -3.19
N PRO A 312 6.31 -18.93 -3.43
CA PRO A 312 6.91 -19.98 -2.61
C PRO A 312 7.00 -19.60 -1.13
N GLY A 313 6.60 -20.51 -0.24
CA GLY A 313 6.60 -20.29 1.21
C GLY A 313 5.36 -19.56 1.74
N ALA A 314 4.39 -19.21 0.90
CA ALA A 314 3.09 -18.70 1.37
C ALA A 314 2.44 -19.72 2.32
N ARG A 315 1.75 -19.23 3.37
CA ARG A 315 1.07 -20.11 4.34
C ARG A 315 -0.13 -20.87 3.75
N MET A 316 -0.71 -20.36 2.64
CA MET A 316 -1.76 -21.06 1.91
C MET A 316 -1.18 -22.30 1.24
N PRO A 317 -1.78 -23.50 1.43
CA PRO A 317 -1.35 -24.71 0.74
C PRO A 317 -1.73 -24.70 -0.74
N SER A 318 -1.00 -25.45 -1.59
CA SER A 318 -1.40 -25.73 -2.96
C SER A 318 -2.52 -26.77 -3.01
N TYR A 319 -3.47 -26.55 -3.90
CA TYR A 319 -4.62 -27.45 -4.11
C TYR A 319 -4.57 -28.20 -5.43
N LYS A 320 -3.37 -28.41 -6.01
CA LYS A 320 -3.17 -29.14 -7.26
C LYS A 320 -3.59 -30.62 -7.24
N HIS A 321 -3.89 -31.15 -6.06
CA HIS A 321 -4.46 -32.48 -5.90
C HIS A 321 -5.97 -32.55 -6.17
N LEU A 322 -6.64 -31.40 -6.22
CA LEU A 322 -8.06 -31.30 -6.53
C LEU A 322 -8.29 -31.43 -8.03
N ARG A 323 -9.49 -31.89 -8.40
CA ARG A 323 -9.91 -31.97 -9.81
C ARG A 323 -10.13 -30.57 -10.38
N ALA A 324 -9.93 -30.45 -11.68
CA ALA A 324 -10.09 -29.17 -12.38
C ALA A 324 -11.49 -28.58 -12.23
N ASP A 325 -12.54 -29.43 -12.23
CA ASP A 325 -13.95 -29.02 -12.07
C ASP A 325 -14.25 -28.51 -10.65
N GLU A 326 -13.56 -28.99 -9.63
CA GLU A 326 -13.68 -28.51 -8.25
C GLU A 326 -13.01 -27.12 -8.10
N ILE A 327 -11.82 -26.95 -8.66
CA ILE A 327 -11.16 -25.64 -8.69
C ILE A 327 -12.00 -24.63 -9.45
N ASP A 328 -12.55 -25.01 -10.62
CA ASP A 328 -13.42 -24.15 -11.42
C ASP A 328 -14.70 -23.72 -10.70
N ALA A 329 -15.26 -24.61 -9.89
CA ALA A 329 -16.40 -24.29 -9.06
C ALA A 329 -16.07 -23.26 -7.99
N MET A 330 -14.93 -23.43 -7.27
CA MET A 330 -14.45 -22.46 -6.28
C MET A 330 -14.11 -21.10 -6.93
N VAL A 331 -13.51 -21.12 -8.11
CA VAL A 331 -13.25 -19.91 -8.91
C VAL A 331 -14.56 -19.21 -9.27
N ALA A 332 -15.58 -19.96 -9.71
CA ALA A 332 -16.90 -19.39 -10.03
C ALA A 332 -17.58 -18.74 -8.82
N PHE A 333 -17.41 -19.33 -7.63
CA PHE A 333 -17.88 -18.77 -6.36
C PHE A 333 -17.17 -17.45 -6.04
N LEU A 334 -15.84 -17.43 -6.05
CA LEU A 334 -15.02 -16.26 -5.67
C LEU A 334 -15.05 -15.13 -6.71
N ALA A 335 -15.19 -15.47 -7.99
CA ALA A 335 -15.31 -14.49 -9.06
C ALA A 335 -16.68 -13.78 -9.07
N GLY A 336 -17.71 -14.42 -8.50
CA GLY A 336 -19.07 -13.93 -8.56
C GLY A 336 -19.67 -13.99 -9.97
N PRO A 337 -20.91 -13.48 -10.14
CA PRO A 337 -21.53 -13.38 -11.45
C PRO A 337 -20.75 -12.41 -12.35
N PRO A 338 -20.76 -12.64 -13.69
CA PRO A 338 -20.22 -11.67 -14.63
C PRO A 338 -20.92 -10.32 -14.42
N VAL A 339 -20.15 -9.26 -14.28
CA VAL A 339 -20.71 -7.90 -14.16
C VAL A 339 -21.22 -7.51 -15.55
N PRO A 340 -22.55 -7.35 -15.76
CA PRO A 340 -23.08 -6.88 -17.03
C PRO A 340 -22.51 -5.48 -17.31
N GLY A 341 -21.82 -5.29 -18.42
CA GLY A 341 -21.29 -3.99 -18.82
C GLY A 341 -19.99 -3.55 -18.13
N GLY A 342 -19.20 -4.48 -17.58
CA GLY A 342 -17.89 -4.23 -16.96
C GLY A 342 -16.80 -3.71 -17.91
N GLY A 343 -17.17 -2.95 -18.94
CA GLY A 343 -16.28 -2.28 -19.89
C GLY A 343 -15.92 -0.83 -19.52
N SER A 344 -16.30 -0.33 -18.34
CA SER A 344 -16.06 1.07 -17.97
C SER A 344 -15.14 1.28 -16.75
N ASP A 345 -14.51 0.24 -16.21
CA ASP A 345 -13.23 0.48 -15.56
C ASP A 345 -12.24 0.85 -16.67
N ARG A 346 -12.37 2.08 -17.20
CA ARG A 346 -11.28 2.71 -17.94
C ARG A 346 -10.03 2.40 -17.15
N PRO A 347 -9.00 1.82 -17.77
CA PRO A 347 -7.76 1.62 -17.06
C PRO A 347 -7.38 2.98 -16.46
N LEU A 348 -7.26 3.06 -15.12
CA LEU A 348 -6.68 4.20 -14.41
C LEU A 348 -5.18 4.35 -14.77
N VAL A 349 -4.84 3.94 -15.99
CA VAL A 349 -3.51 3.95 -16.58
C VAL A 349 -3.63 4.61 -17.94
N ALA A 350 -3.71 5.91 -17.93
CA ALA A 350 -3.31 6.73 -19.05
C ALA A 350 -2.57 7.96 -18.51
N ALA A 351 -1.37 7.72 -18.06
CA ALA A 351 -0.32 8.71 -18.13
C ALA A 351 0.91 7.99 -18.65
N THR A 352 1.01 7.94 -19.95
CA THR A 352 2.24 7.82 -20.73
C THR A 352 2.79 9.24 -20.97
N PRO A 353 4.06 9.36 -21.27
CA PRO A 353 5.28 8.59 -20.95
C PRO A 353 6.10 9.19 -19.83
#